data_db9daa320749510464719d1df3280a62
#
_entry.id   db9daa320749510464719d1df3280a62
#
_cell.length_a   1.000
_cell.length_b   1.000
_cell.length_c   1.000
_cell.angle_alpha   90.00
_cell.angle_beta   90.00
_cell.angle_gamma   90.00
#
_symmetry.space_group_name_H-M   'P 1'
#
loop_
_entity.id
_entity.type
_entity.pdbx_description
1 polymer ?
#
loop_
_entity_poly.entity_id
_entity_poly.type
_entity_poly.pdbx_seq_one_letter_code
_entity_poly.pdbx_strand_id
1 'polypeptide(L)'
;DLLSELNEIKPVWVELGLQTIHRSTLDAMNTHTCVDDFIIVTDELRRRGIKVIVHLILGLPHETRGMMLESVDFVAKSGIFGVKLQLLHVLKGTPLADMYIKQPFELFTLDDYCDFVVDCIERLPKDMVIHRMTGDGPRSLLVAPLWSTDKKTGSEHNQ
;
A
#
# COMPACT_ATOMS: atom_id res chain seq x y z
N ASP A 1 -5.65 28.21 2.54
CA ASP A 1 -4.29 27.74 2.73
C ASP A 1 -3.69 27.27 1.40
N LEU A 2 -2.38 27.06 1.34
CA LEU A 2 -1.64 26.78 0.11
C LEU A 2 -2.24 25.62 -0.72
N LEU A 3 -2.64 24.52 -0.10
CA LEU A 3 -3.20 23.37 -0.83
C LEU A 3 -4.57 23.73 -1.46
N SER A 4 -5.40 24.45 -0.75
CA SER A 4 -6.69 24.89 -1.29
C SER A 4 -6.51 25.89 -2.45
N GLU A 5 -5.60 26.84 -2.30
CA GLU A 5 -5.26 27.82 -3.35
C GLU A 5 -4.70 27.12 -4.60
N LEU A 6 -3.81 26.14 -4.43
CA LEU A 6 -3.29 25.34 -5.53
C LEU A 6 -4.39 24.51 -6.21
N ASN A 7 -5.30 23.95 -5.43
CA ASN A 7 -6.41 23.14 -5.96
C ASN A 7 -7.43 23.97 -6.75
N GLU A 8 -7.58 25.28 -6.45
CA GLU A 8 -8.37 26.22 -7.24
C GLU A 8 -7.75 26.50 -8.61
N ILE A 9 -6.41 26.55 -8.67
CA ILE A 9 -5.68 26.79 -9.94
C ILE A 9 -5.67 25.54 -10.80
N LYS A 10 -5.40 24.38 -10.18
CA LYS A 10 -5.34 23.08 -10.85
C LYS A 10 -5.67 21.96 -9.86
N PRO A 11 -6.52 20.99 -10.23
CA PRO A 11 -6.83 19.86 -9.34
C PRO A 11 -5.57 19.19 -8.78
N VAL A 12 -5.47 19.14 -7.46
CA VAL A 12 -4.37 18.53 -6.70
C VAL A 12 -4.85 17.21 -6.11
N TRP A 13 -3.99 16.21 -6.16
CA TRP A 13 -4.18 14.94 -5.45
C TRP A 13 -3.09 14.80 -4.38
N VAL A 14 -3.48 14.37 -3.20
CA VAL A 14 -2.56 14.14 -2.08
C VAL A 14 -2.43 12.65 -1.86
N GLU A 15 -1.19 12.16 -1.81
CA GLU A 15 -0.88 10.77 -1.51
C GLU A 15 -0.46 10.65 -0.04
N LEU A 16 -1.13 9.77 0.71
CA LEU A 16 -0.86 9.54 2.13
C LEU A 16 -0.48 8.09 2.37
N GLY A 17 0.60 7.89 3.11
CA GLY A 17 1.04 6.57 3.56
C GLY A 17 0.34 6.16 4.84
N LEU A 18 -0.67 5.30 4.77
CA LEU A 18 -1.26 4.63 5.92
C LEU A 18 -0.48 3.35 6.26
N GLN A 19 -0.05 2.64 5.25
CA GLN A 19 0.67 1.36 5.27
C GLN A 19 -0.22 0.21 5.79
N THR A 20 -0.71 0.30 7.00
CA THR A 20 -1.62 -0.61 7.70
C THR A 20 -2.37 0.14 8.79
N ILE A 21 -3.47 -0.42 9.30
CA ILE A 21 -4.18 0.12 10.49
C ILE A 21 -3.69 -0.51 11.80
N HIS A 22 -2.85 -1.52 11.75
CA HIS A 22 -2.42 -2.28 12.92
C HIS A 22 -1.26 -1.60 13.63
N ARG A 23 -1.53 -1.06 14.81
CA ARG A 23 -0.55 -0.31 15.62
C ARG A 23 0.72 -1.10 15.90
N SER A 24 0.58 -2.39 16.23
CA SER A 24 1.74 -3.25 16.49
C SER A 24 2.68 -3.38 15.28
N THR A 25 2.12 -3.44 14.07
CA THR A 25 2.90 -3.48 12.83
C THR A 25 3.57 -2.14 12.56
N LEU A 26 2.83 -1.02 12.71
CA LEU A 26 3.40 0.33 12.56
C LEU A 26 4.58 0.57 13.51
N ASP A 27 4.44 0.16 14.77
CA ASP A 27 5.50 0.28 15.79
C ASP A 27 6.71 -0.61 15.44
N ALA A 28 6.47 -1.86 15.01
CA ALA A 28 7.53 -2.77 14.59
C ALA A 28 8.30 -2.29 13.36
N MET A 29 7.61 -1.59 12.45
CA MET A 29 8.21 -0.98 11.26
C MET A 29 8.82 0.40 11.53
N ASN A 30 8.78 0.86 12.78
CA ASN A 30 9.28 2.17 13.20
C ASN A 30 8.71 3.32 12.36
N THR A 31 7.41 3.25 12.05
CA THR A 31 6.71 4.32 11.35
C THR A 31 6.05 5.24 12.36
N HIS A 32 5.97 6.53 12.04
CA HIS A 32 5.28 7.50 12.88
C HIS A 32 3.82 7.72 12.47
N THR A 33 3.28 6.83 11.62
CA THR A 33 1.89 6.92 11.16
C THR A 33 0.94 6.67 12.33
N CYS A 34 0.00 7.60 12.53
CA CYS A 34 -1.08 7.47 13.47
C CYS A 34 -2.39 7.37 12.69
N VAL A 35 -3.19 6.33 12.95
CA VAL A 35 -4.46 6.10 12.23
C VAL A 35 -5.46 7.22 12.52
N ASP A 36 -5.50 7.74 13.77
CA ASP A 36 -6.41 8.83 14.13
C ASP A 36 -6.03 10.12 13.40
N ASP A 37 -4.74 10.46 13.32
CA ASP A 37 -4.26 11.61 12.54
C ASP A 37 -4.57 11.44 11.06
N PHE A 38 -4.42 10.23 10.52
CA PHE A 38 -4.79 9.92 9.15
C PHE A 38 -6.27 10.19 8.87
N ILE A 39 -7.18 9.79 9.77
CA ILE A 39 -8.61 10.07 9.65
C ILE A 39 -8.88 11.58 9.64
N ILE A 40 -8.29 12.30 10.59
CA ILE A 40 -8.46 13.77 10.69
C ILE A 40 -7.98 14.47 9.42
N VAL A 41 -6.79 14.12 8.94
CA VAL A 41 -6.19 14.74 7.74
C VAL A 41 -6.98 14.41 6.49
N THR A 42 -7.42 13.16 6.31
CA THR A 42 -8.21 12.76 5.14
C THR A 42 -9.58 13.44 5.10
N ASP A 43 -10.25 13.55 6.26
CA ASP A 43 -11.52 14.26 6.36
C ASP A 43 -11.38 15.75 6.04
N GLU A 44 -10.31 16.39 6.49
CA GLU A 44 -10.04 17.79 6.20
C GLU A 44 -9.74 18.03 4.71
N LEU A 45 -8.91 17.19 4.09
CA LEU A 45 -8.62 17.25 2.66
C LEU A 45 -9.88 17.06 1.82
N ARG A 46 -10.73 16.10 2.20
CA ARG A 46 -12.00 15.84 1.54
C ARG A 46 -12.97 17.03 1.62
N ARG A 47 -13.09 17.69 2.80
CA ARG A 47 -13.91 18.90 2.95
C ARG A 47 -13.45 20.04 2.03
N ARG A 48 -12.16 20.09 1.69
CA ARG A 48 -11.58 21.06 0.75
C ARG A 48 -11.68 20.62 -0.72
N GLY A 49 -12.33 19.51 -1.02
CA GLY A 49 -12.43 18.97 -2.38
C GLY A 49 -11.13 18.41 -2.95
N ILE A 50 -10.12 18.17 -2.09
CA ILE A 50 -8.83 17.61 -2.48
C ILE A 50 -8.94 16.08 -2.46
N LYS A 51 -8.58 15.46 -3.57
CA LYS A 51 -8.60 14.01 -3.71
C LYS A 51 -7.42 13.37 -2.97
N VAL A 52 -7.73 12.34 -2.18
CA VAL A 52 -6.72 11.59 -1.42
C VAL A 52 -6.54 10.21 -2.03
N ILE A 53 -5.29 9.80 -2.19
CA ILE A 53 -4.87 8.45 -2.56
C ILE A 53 -4.11 7.89 -1.38
N VAL A 54 -4.53 6.71 -0.90
CA VAL A 54 -3.86 6.05 0.23
C VAL A 54 -2.94 4.95 -0.25
N HIS A 55 -1.81 4.80 0.44
CA HIS A 55 -0.90 3.67 0.24
C HIS A 55 -1.08 2.64 1.35
N LEU A 56 -1.35 1.39 0.96
CA LEU A 56 -1.30 0.20 1.80
C LEU A 56 -0.13 -0.68 1.36
N ILE A 57 0.55 -1.32 2.31
CA ILE A 57 1.60 -2.30 2.04
C ILE A 57 1.05 -3.69 2.38
N LEU A 58 1.09 -4.60 1.41
CA LEU A 58 0.65 -5.98 1.54
C LEU A 58 1.86 -6.88 1.81
N GLY A 59 1.76 -7.73 2.83
CA GLY A 59 2.83 -8.64 3.23
C GLY A 59 3.77 -8.08 4.29
N LEU A 60 3.34 -7.11 5.09
CA LEU A 60 4.12 -6.62 6.25
C LEU A 60 4.39 -7.76 7.24
N PRO A 61 5.57 -7.78 7.90
CA PRO A 61 5.92 -8.80 8.86
C PRO A 61 4.86 -8.97 9.94
N HIS A 62 4.53 -10.23 10.24
CA HIS A 62 3.55 -10.63 11.26
C HIS A 62 2.08 -10.26 10.96
N GLU A 63 1.79 -9.69 9.80
CA GLU A 63 0.40 -9.50 9.37
C GLU A 63 -0.16 -10.76 8.71
N THR A 64 -1.31 -11.20 9.21
CA THR A 64 -2.10 -12.25 8.58
C THR A 64 -2.89 -11.70 7.39
N ARG A 65 -3.35 -12.60 6.51
CA ARG A 65 -4.27 -12.23 5.41
C ARG A 65 -5.51 -11.47 5.93
N GLY A 66 -6.06 -11.88 7.08
CA GLY A 66 -7.19 -11.19 7.72
C GLY A 66 -6.85 -9.75 8.12
N MET A 67 -5.71 -9.52 8.76
CA MET A 67 -5.26 -8.18 9.16
C MET A 67 -5.08 -7.24 7.95
N MET A 68 -4.46 -7.73 6.89
CA MET A 68 -4.33 -6.94 5.66
C MET A 68 -5.69 -6.57 5.05
N LEU A 69 -6.65 -7.52 5.05
CA LEU A 69 -8.02 -7.26 4.59
C LEU A 69 -8.78 -6.28 5.49
N GLU A 70 -8.54 -6.28 6.80
CA GLU A 70 -9.09 -5.26 7.71
C GLU A 70 -8.60 -3.85 7.33
N SER A 71 -7.34 -3.72 6.94
CA SER A 71 -6.78 -2.45 6.44
C SER A 71 -7.44 -2.02 5.12
N VAL A 72 -7.72 -2.96 4.21
CA VAL A 72 -8.46 -2.71 2.97
C VAL A 72 -9.90 -2.29 3.26
N ASP A 73 -10.60 -3.00 4.16
CA ASP A 73 -11.97 -2.67 4.55
C ASP A 73 -12.09 -1.30 5.22
N PHE A 74 -11.08 -0.91 6.00
CA PHE A 74 -10.99 0.42 6.60
C PHE A 74 -10.91 1.51 5.51
N VAL A 75 -10.02 1.33 4.52
CA VAL A 75 -9.87 2.25 3.40
C VAL A 75 -11.14 2.30 2.56
N ALA A 76 -11.77 1.16 2.29
CA ALA A 76 -13.02 1.07 1.54
C ALA A 76 -14.16 1.91 2.15
N LYS A 77 -14.19 2.03 3.47
CA LYS A 77 -15.22 2.79 4.23
C LYS A 77 -14.87 4.26 4.45
N SER A 78 -13.64 4.68 4.17
CA SER A 78 -13.14 6.02 4.50
C SER A 78 -13.53 7.10 3.48
N GLY A 79 -14.23 6.78 2.39
CA GLY A 79 -14.60 7.74 1.34
C GLY A 79 -13.41 8.35 0.60
N ILE A 80 -12.27 7.66 0.57
CA ILE A 80 -11.04 8.05 -0.11
C ILE A 80 -11.20 7.86 -1.61
N PHE A 81 -10.60 8.75 -2.40
CA PHE A 81 -10.70 8.75 -3.85
C PHE A 81 -9.98 7.56 -4.50
N GLY A 82 -8.80 7.20 -4.01
CA GLY A 82 -8.02 6.13 -4.62
C GLY A 82 -7.08 5.43 -3.68
N VAL A 83 -6.59 4.27 -4.10
CA VAL A 83 -5.71 3.40 -3.33
C VAL A 83 -4.53 2.92 -4.17
N LYS A 84 -3.38 2.76 -3.53
CA LYS A 84 -2.22 2.01 -4.03
C LYS A 84 -2.02 0.79 -3.14
N LEU A 85 -2.18 -0.40 -3.72
CA LEU A 85 -1.85 -1.66 -3.09
C LEU A 85 -0.40 -1.99 -3.44
N GLN A 86 0.49 -1.94 -2.46
CA GLN A 86 1.92 -2.14 -2.68
C GLN A 86 2.38 -3.46 -2.09
N LEU A 87 3.03 -4.30 -2.92
CA LEU A 87 3.76 -5.46 -2.41
C LEU A 87 4.93 -5.01 -1.55
N LEU A 88 5.09 -5.62 -0.37
CA LEU A 88 6.28 -5.40 0.44
C LEU A 88 7.55 -5.79 -0.33
N HIS A 89 8.52 -4.88 -0.37
CA HIS A 89 9.86 -5.12 -0.89
C HIS A 89 10.89 -5.04 0.23
N VAL A 90 11.67 -6.08 0.40
CA VAL A 90 12.84 -6.10 1.28
C VAL A 90 14.03 -5.58 0.49
N LEU A 91 14.56 -4.42 0.86
CA LEU A 91 15.63 -3.73 0.15
C LEU A 91 16.93 -3.75 0.95
N LYS A 92 18.06 -3.95 0.27
CA LYS A 92 19.40 -3.91 0.87
C LYS A 92 19.64 -2.59 1.61
N GLY A 93 20.33 -2.68 2.76
CA GLY A 93 20.70 -1.52 3.55
C GLY A 93 19.56 -0.96 4.39
N THR A 94 18.46 -1.70 4.56
CA THR A 94 17.35 -1.33 5.43
C THR A 94 17.30 -2.23 6.68
N PRO A 95 16.80 -1.72 7.82
CA PRO A 95 16.57 -2.55 9.00
C PRO A 95 15.68 -3.76 8.72
N LEU A 96 14.72 -3.63 7.80
CA LEU A 96 13.85 -4.72 7.37
C LEU A 96 14.64 -5.85 6.69
N ALA A 97 15.66 -5.51 5.88
CA ALA A 97 16.53 -6.52 5.26
C ALA A 97 17.37 -7.25 6.32
N ASP A 98 17.90 -6.52 7.30
CA ASP A 98 18.66 -7.12 8.40
C ASP A 98 17.78 -8.05 9.23
N MET A 99 16.53 -7.67 9.48
CA MET A 99 15.56 -8.52 10.16
C MET A 99 15.26 -9.77 9.35
N TYR A 100 14.97 -9.62 8.05
CA TYR A 100 14.65 -10.73 7.15
C TYR A 100 15.79 -11.74 7.01
N ILE A 101 17.04 -11.27 6.97
CA ILE A 101 18.24 -12.13 6.90
C ILE A 101 18.43 -12.91 8.20
N LYS A 102 18.20 -12.28 9.35
CA LYS A 102 18.38 -12.94 10.68
C LYS A 102 17.25 -13.89 11.00
N GLN A 103 16.03 -13.50 10.67
CA GLN A 103 14.81 -14.26 10.95
C GLN A 103 13.84 -14.10 9.77
N PRO A 104 13.96 -14.95 8.73
CA PRO A 104 13.08 -14.89 7.58
C PRO A 104 11.61 -15.00 7.99
N PHE A 105 10.77 -14.14 7.40
CA PHE A 105 9.33 -14.20 7.50
C PHE A 105 8.72 -14.49 6.13
N GLU A 106 7.48 -14.98 6.13
CA GLU A 106 6.77 -15.33 4.90
C GLU A 106 6.55 -14.12 4.01
N LEU A 107 6.85 -14.27 2.73
CA LEU A 107 6.56 -13.29 1.69
C LEU A 107 5.63 -13.94 0.66
N PHE A 108 4.81 -13.14 0.02
CA PHE A 108 3.95 -13.63 -1.04
C PHE A 108 4.74 -14.27 -2.18
N THR A 109 4.26 -15.43 -2.64
CA THR A 109 4.56 -15.91 -3.99
C THR A 109 3.81 -15.06 -5.01
N LEU A 110 4.13 -15.17 -6.31
CA LEU A 110 3.41 -14.44 -7.35
C LEU A 110 1.91 -14.82 -7.36
N ASP A 111 1.61 -16.10 -7.33
CA ASP A 111 0.24 -16.61 -7.41
C ASP A 111 -0.58 -16.19 -6.19
N ASP A 112 -0.03 -16.38 -4.96
CA ASP A 112 -0.70 -15.95 -3.73
C ASP A 112 -0.94 -14.45 -3.68
N TYR A 113 -0.01 -13.64 -4.25
CA TYR A 113 -0.17 -12.21 -4.34
C TYR A 113 -1.27 -11.80 -5.31
N CYS A 114 -1.31 -12.44 -6.48
CA CYS A 114 -2.37 -12.19 -7.46
C CYS A 114 -3.75 -12.51 -6.89
N ASP A 115 -3.91 -13.66 -6.25
CA ASP A 115 -5.17 -14.06 -5.60
C ASP A 115 -5.54 -13.08 -4.48
N PHE A 116 -4.55 -12.64 -3.70
CA PHE A 116 -4.81 -11.69 -2.61
C PHE A 116 -5.20 -10.29 -3.10
N VAL A 117 -4.60 -9.83 -4.20
CA VAL A 117 -4.98 -8.55 -4.81
C VAL A 117 -6.42 -8.60 -5.34
N VAL A 118 -6.87 -9.73 -5.89
CA VAL A 118 -8.27 -9.91 -6.29
C VAL A 118 -9.20 -9.78 -5.08
N ASP A 119 -8.91 -10.45 -3.96
CA ASP A 119 -9.68 -10.31 -2.71
C ASP A 119 -9.74 -8.87 -2.23
N CYS A 120 -8.62 -8.12 -2.33
CA CYS A 120 -8.59 -6.71 -1.98
C CYS A 120 -9.50 -5.89 -2.89
N ILE A 121 -9.43 -6.10 -4.22
CA ILE A 121 -10.22 -5.35 -5.21
C ILE A 121 -11.72 -5.58 -5.01
N GLU A 122 -12.13 -6.82 -4.74
CA GLU A 122 -13.53 -7.16 -4.50
C GLU A 122 -14.15 -6.45 -3.29
N ARG A 123 -13.33 -6.02 -2.32
CA ARG A 123 -13.74 -5.27 -1.12
C ARG A 123 -13.82 -3.77 -1.32
N LEU A 124 -13.14 -3.25 -2.33
CA LEU A 124 -13.09 -1.82 -2.61
C LEU A 124 -14.36 -1.33 -3.32
N PRO A 125 -14.83 -0.09 -3.03
CA PRO A 125 -15.94 0.52 -3.75
C PRO A 125 -15.67 0.60 -5.26
N LYS A 126 -16.70 0.44 -6.08
CA LYS A 126 -16.61 0.45 -7.55
C LYS A 126 -16.08 1.76 -8.14
N ASP A 127 -16.26 2.86 -7.42
CA ASP A 127 -15.83 4.21 -7.80
C ASP A 127 -14.45 4.59 -7.25
N MET A 128 -13.85 3.73 -6.40
CA MET A 128 -12.49 3.94 -5.91
C MET A 128 -11.47 3.64 -7.00
N VAL A 129 -10.57 4.58 -7.26
CA VAL A 129 -9.54 4.43 -8.28
C VAL A 129 -8.35 3.63 -7.74
N ILE A 130 -7.99 2.55 -8.43
CA ILE A 130 -6.80 1.77 -8.10
C ILE A 130 -5.62 2.32 -8.90
N HIS A 131 -4.71 3.02 -8.23
CA HIS A 131 -3.55 3.66 -8.85
C HIS A 131 -2.38 2.71 -9.05
N ARG A 132 -2.28 1.69 -8.21
CA ARG A 132 -1.19 0.71 -8.25
C ARG A 132 -1.62 -0.59 -7.57
N MET A 133 -1.15 -1.73 -8.11
CA MET A 133 -1.41 -3.07 -7.58
C MET A 133 -0.11 -3.83 -7.27
N THR A 134 1.06 -3.23 -7.48
CA THR A 134 2.36 -3.88 -7.21
C THR A 134 3.34 -2.88 -6.61
N GLY A 135 4.44 -3.39 -6.01
CA GLY A 135 5.57 -2.56 -5.63
C GLY A 135 6.46 -2.23 -6.84
N ASP A 136 7.24 -1.17 -6.74
CA ASP A 136 8.24 -0.79 -7.75
C ASP A 136 9.52 -0.36 -7.03
N GLY A 137 10.30 -1.34 -6.61
CA GLY A 137 11.58 -1.13 -5.95
C GLY A 137 12.75 -1.20 -6.93
N PRO A 138 13.88 -0.53 -6.64
CA PRO A 138 15.07 -0.62 -7.48
C PRO A 138 15.60 -2.05 -7.49
N ARG A 139 15.62 -2.67 -8.67
CA ARG A 139 16.02 -4.09 -8.87
C ARG A 139 17.39 -4.42 -8.27
N SER A 140 18.33 -3.50 -8.33
CA SER A 140 19.69 -3.69 -7.79
C SER A 140 19.76 -3.77 -6.28
N LEU A 141 18.75 -3.24 -5.59
CA LEU A 141 18.63 -3.25 -4.12
C LEU A 141 17.66 -4.30 -3.59
N LEU A 142 16.88 -4.95 -4.47
CA LEU A 142 15.88 -5.91 -4.03
C LEU A 142 16.53 -7.19 -3.48
N VAL A 143 16.19 -7.53 -2.23
CA VAL A 143 16.54 -8.80 -1.57
C VAL A 143 15.44 -9.82 -1.80
N ALA A 144 14.18 -9.42 -1.61
CA ALA A 144 12.99 -10.28 -1.76
C ALA A 144 11.70 -9.44 -1.88
N PRO A 145 10.64 -9.97 -2.52
CA PRO A 145 10.59 -11.18 -3.31
C PRO A 145 11.16 -10.98 -4.72
N LEU A 146 11.99 -11.88 -5.20
CA LEU A 146 12.70 -11.71 -6.48
C LEU A 146 11.80 -11.77 -7.71
N TRP A 147 10.68 -12.50 -7.64
CA TRP A 147 9.72 -12.60 -8.74
C TRP A 147 9.15 -11.22 -9.16
N SER A 148 9.08 -10.27 -8.24
CA SER A 148 8.55 -8.93 -8.53
C SER A 148 9.38 -8.12 -9.53
N THR A 149 10.60 -8.58 -9.84
CA THR A 149 11.47 -7.95 -10.85
C THR A 149 11.23 -8.47 -12.26
N ASP A 150 10.56 -9.61 -12.43
CA ASP A 150 10.30 -10.23 -13.73
C ASP A 150 9.00 -9.71 -14.34
N LYS A 151 9.09 -8.52 -14.95
CA LYS A 151 7.94 -7.89 -15.64
C LYS A 151 7.51 -8.63 -16.94
N LYS A 152 8.14 -9.76 -17.29
CA LYS A 152 7.92 -10.47 -18.57
C LYS A 152 6.99 -11.68 -18.52
N THR A 153 6.58 -12.16 -17.36
CA THR A 153 5.75 -13.39 -17.28
C THR A 153 4.25 -13.17 -17.57
N GLY A 154 3.82 -11.94 -17.83
CA GLY A 154 2.41 -11.63 -18.16
C GLY A 154 2.05 -11.64 -19.64
N SER A 155 2.98 -11.92 -20.57
CA SER A 155 2.72 -11.80 -22.03
C SER A 155 2.92 -13.06 -22.86
N GLU A 156 3.17 -14.23 -22.26
CA GLU A 156 3.45 -15.47 -23.02
C GLU A 156 2.40 -16.58 -22.83
N HIS A 157 1.14 -16.28 -22.54
CA HIS A 157 0.06 -17.25 -22.55
C HIS A 157 -1.05 -16.85 -23.53
N ASN A 158 -0.67 -16.49 -24.78
CA ASN A 158 -1.59 -16.47 -25.92
C ASN A 158 -0.84 -16.81 -27.20
N GLN A 159 -0.61 -18.09 -27.43
CA GLN A 159 -0.55 -18.70 -28.76
C GLN A 159 -1.20 -20.08 -28.73
#